data_2e9866968aefdc7d3e0b727ba77739ac
#
_entry.id   2e9866968aefdc7d3e0b727ba77739ac
#
_cell.length_a   1.000
_cell.length_b   1.000
_cell.length_c   1.000
_cell.angle_alpha   90.00
_cell.angle_beta   90.00
_cell.angle_gamma   90.00
#
_symmetry.space_group_name_H-M   'P 1'
#
loop_
_entity.id
_entity.type
_entity.pdbx_description
1 polymer ?
#
loop_
_entity_poly.entity_id
_entity_poly.type
_entity_poly.pdbx_seq_one_letter_code
_entity_poly.pdbx_strand_id
1 'polypeptide(L)'
;MTEEIASQEIDFMEYGDTQINTIDMERGQRKDLIGKMPVGIAVVRGGNELYIEMVNREFLHAEGYDREELTGNTPFVEYLYRDDTGVFEDAIEVCRELRTTEEIELRIRTKSGGVCWELMRCRLYYYRDAVPYYILASWNIDKRKNLEEELRLMEEQYSMLEEVTDEFPLEYDVAQRRFRVPRKYRGNGQPGTAGRRYMDYEEMLADICEEDRAAYARVLEAASRDVRTGSIDYRMNVDPLYSKP
;
A
#
# COMPACT_ATOMS: atom_id res chain seq x y z
N MET A 1 22.99 20.94 46.14
CA MET A 1 23.61 21.22 44.83
C MET A 1 23.18 20.08 43.92
N THR A 2 21.93 20.04 43.66
CA THR A 2 21.20 19.04 42.88
C THR A 2 19.90 19.71 42.49
N GLU A 3 19.70 19.97 41.26
CA GLU A 3 18.51 20.52 40.60
C GLU A 3 18.86 21.69 39.64
N GLU A 4 19.61 21.35 38.60
CA GLU A 4 19.74 22.29 37.47
C GLU A 4 20.18 21.53 36.20
N ILE A 5 19.48 20.42 35.87
CA ILE A 5 19.63 19.76 34.57
C ILE A 5 18.24 19.37 34.09
N ALA A 6 17.45 20.32 33.65
CA ALA A 6 16.23 19.99 32.87
C ALA A 6 15.63 21.25 32.26
N SER A 7 16.35 21.92 31.41
CA SER A 7 15.74 22.92 30.53
C SER A 7 16.54 23.00 29.25
N GLN A 8 16.52 21.94 28.44
CA GLN A 8 16.70 22.12 27.01
C GLN A 8 15.32 22.03 26.37
N GLU A 9 14.86 23.20 26.00
CA GLU A 9 13.69 23.42 25.18
C GLU A 9 13.84 22.56 23.93
N ILE A 10 12.82 21.73 23.70
CA ILE A 10 12.64 21.01 22.44
C ILE A 10 12.17 22.07 21.47
N ASP A 11 13.10 22.67 20.78
CA ASP A 11 12.81 23.63 19.73
C ASP A 11 12.35 22.86 18.48
N PHE A 12 11.07 22.93 18.22
CA PHE A 12 10.47 22.45 16.98
C PHE A 12 10.72 23.48 15.87
N MET A 13 11.99 23.75 15.57
CA MET A 13 12.33 24.76 14.59
C MET A 13 12.98 24.20 13.35
N GLU A 14 12.40 24.71 12.28
CA GLU A 14 12.91 24.89 10.92
C GLU A 14 12.96 23.70 9.98
N TYR A 15 11.80 23.46 9.37
CA TYR A 15 11.76 23.10 7.95
C TYR A 15 10.62 23.86 7.26
N GLY A 16 11.02 24.74 6.32
CA GLY A 16 10.25 25.28 5.20
C GLY A 16 8.85 25.85 5.50
N ASP A 17 8.76 27.17 5.55
CA ASP A 17 7.60 28.02 5.28
C ASP A 17 6.20 27.37 5.26
N THR A 18 5.74 26.93 6.40
CA THR A 18 4.34 26.98 6.75
C THR A 18 4.31 27.35 8.23
N GLN A 19 3.84 28.57 8.55
CA GLN A 19 3.53 28.97 9.91
C GLN A 19 2.44 28.02 10.44
N ILE A 20 2.86 26.89 10.98
CA ILE A 20 2.01 26.12 11.90
C ILE A 20 1.95 27.01 13.14
N ASN A 21 0.79 27.59 13.41
CA ASN A 21 0.52 28.25 14.67
C ASN A 21 0.97 27.32 15.78
N THR A 22 2.08 27.64 16.43
CA THR A 22 2.60 26.89 17.57
C THR A 22 1.53 26.97 18.64
N ILE A 23 0.80 25.87 18.82
CA ILE A 23 -0.17 25.75 19.92
C ILE A 23 0.68 25.75 21.18
N ASP A 24 0.58 26.82 21.96
CA ASP A 24 1.30 26.97 23.21
C ASP A 24 0.67 25.99 24.24
N MET A 25 1.20 24.78 24.25
CA MET A 25 0.69 23.68 25.08
C MET A 25 1.61 23.46 26.29
N GLU A 26 1.04 23.42 27.45
CA GLU A 26 1.75 23.00 28.67
C GLU A 26 2.29 21.56 28.53
N ARG A 27 3.36 21.23 29.24
CA ARG A 27 4.03 19.91 29.22
C ARG A 27 3.06 18.74 29.44
N GLY A 28 2.04 18.93 30.30
CA GLY A 28 0.99 17.94 30.54
C GLY A 28 0.07 17.71 29.33
N GLN A 29 -0.29 18.79 28.65
CA GLN A 29 -1.13 18.74 27.46
C GLN A 29 -0.40 18.08 26.28
N ARG A 30 0.91 18.29 26.12
CA ARG A 30 1.73 17.61 25.10
C ARG A 30 1.78 16.10 25.29
N LYS A 31 1.91 15.63 26.55
CA LYS A 31 1.85 14.20 26.86
C LYS A 31 0.49 13.59 26.56
N ASP A 32 -0.58 14.32 26.91
CA ASP A 32 -1.95 13.87 26.68
C ASP A 32 -2.26 13.80 25.18
N LEU A 33 -1.77 14.77 24.40
CA LEU A 33 -1.92 14.78 22.94
C LEU A 33 -1.25 13.55 22.30
N ILE A 34 0.02 13.30 22.60
CA ILE A 34 0.74 12.13 22.07
C ILE A 34 0.06 10.83 22.48
N GLY A 35 -0.45 10.75 23.71
CA GLY A 35 -1.18 9.58 24.21
C GLY A 35 -2.52 9.32 23.52
N LYS A 36 -3.12 10.34 22.90
CA LYS A 36 -4.42 10.26 22.20
C LYS A 36 -4.30 10.26 20.68
N MET A 37 -3.09 10.35 20.15
CA MET A 37 -2.89 10.26 18.69
C MET A 37 -3.30 8.87 18.20
N PRO A 38 -4.11 8.76 17.12
CA PRO A 38 -4.52 7.50 16.54
C PRO A 38 -3.42 6.91 15.63
N VAL A 39 -2.18 6.94 16.13
CA VAL A 39 -0.98 6.46 15.46
C VAL A 39 -0.03 5.94 16.52
N GLY A 40 0.58 4.79 16.28
CA GLY A 40 1.62 4.26 17.14
C GLY A 40 2.85 5.18 17.08
N ILE A 41 3.33 5.65 18.24
CA ILE A 41 4.54 6.45 18.33
C ILE A 41 5.51 5.77 19.27
N ALA A 42 6.74 5.57 18.78
CA ALA A 42 7.86 5.14 19.61
C ALA A 42 9.05 6.09 19.43
N VAL A 43 9.81 6.27 20.49
CA VAL A 43 11.14 6.87 20.44
C VAL A 43 12.13 5.76 20.75
N VAL A 44 13.05 5.53 19.82
CA VAL A 44 14.11 4.54 20.00
C VAL A 44 15.46 5.23 20.06
N ARG A 45 16.40 4.67 20.80
CA ARG A 45 17.76 5.19 20.96
C ARG A 45 18.79 4.11 20.68
N GLY A 46 19.92 4.52 20.18
CA GLY A 46 21.06 3.64 19.96
C GLY A 46 21.71 3.85 18.59
N GLY A 47 22.84 3.23 18.39
CA GLY A 47 23.59 3.21 17.13
C GLY A 47 23.31 1.95 16.33
N ASN A 48 24.09 0.88 16.60
CA ASN A 48 23.94 -0.39 15.91
C ASN A 48 22.74 -1.21 16.41
N GLU A 49 22.45 -1.10 17.69
CA GLU A 49 21.24 -1.66 18.29
C GLU A 49 20.34 -0.54 18.80
N LEU A 50 19.07 -0.64 18.52
CA LEU A 50 18.05 0.34 18.90
C LEU A 50 17.18 -0.21 19.99
N TYR A 51 16.99 0.59 21.05
CA TYR A 51 16.18 0.26 22.22
C TYR A 51 15.04 1.25 22.35
N ILE A 52 13.86 0.76 22.72
CA ILE A 52 12.69 1.61 22.93
C ILE A 52 12.86 2.40 24.22
N GLU A 53 12.84 3.72 24.11
CA GLU A 53 12.88 4.66 25.24
C GLU A 53 11.47 5.09 25.65
N MET A 54 10.58 5.27 24.69
CA MET A 54 9.22 5.73 24.91
C MET A 54 8.27 5.16 23.88
N VAL A 55 7.05 4.82 24.32
CA VAL A 55 5.93 4.48 23.45
C VAL A 55 4.66 5.19 23.90
N ASN A 56 3.76 5.50 22.98
CA ASN A 56 2.42 5.94 23.30
C ASN A 56 1.47 4.73 23.47
N ARG A 57 0.22 5.01 23.86
CA ARG A 57 -0.78 3.96 24.09
C ARG A 57 -1.14 3.20 22.82
N GLU A 58 -1.20 3.87 21.69
CA GLU A 58 -1.59 3.27 20.41
C GLU A 58 -0.56 2.24 19.94
N PHE A 59 0.73 2.53 20.11
CA PHE A 59 1.81 1.58 19.82
C PHE A 59 1.68 0.30 20.66
N LEU A 60 1.34 0.43 21.95
CA LEU A 60 1.12 -0.73 22.84
C LEU A 60 -0.10 -1.57 22.43
N HIS A 61 -1.16 -0.90 21.98
CA HIS A 61 -2.41 -1.58 21.63
C HIS A 61 -2.30 -2.43 20.37
N ALA A 62 -1.54 -1.96 19.36
CA ALA A 62 -1.39 -2.66 18.11
C ALA A 62 -0.74 -4.04 18.29
N GLU A 63 0.25 -4.14 19.19
CA GLU A 63 1.06 -5.35 19.35
C GLU A 63 0.73 -6.14 20.61
N GLY A 64 -0.06 -5.57 21.53
CA GLY A 64 -0.52 -6.21 22.75
C GLY A 64 0.53 -6.36 23.85
N TYR A 65 1.64 -5.63 23.77
CA TYR A 65 2.68 -5.58 24.81
C TYR A 65 2.34 -4.58 25.90
N ASP A 66 2.87 -4.83 27.09
CA ASP A 66 2.90 -3.85 28.15
C ASP A 66 4.11 -2.91 27.97
N ARG A 67 4.00 -1.68 28.50
CA ARG A 67 5.06 -0.68 28.36
C ARG A 67 6.40 -1.16 28.91
N GLU A 68 6.38 -1.79 30.06
CA GLU A 68 7.57 -2.31 30.75
C GLU A 68 8.30 -3.39 29.94
N GLU A 69 7.55 -4.15 29.18
CA GLU A 69 8.11 -5.18 28.28
C GLU A 69 8.85 -4.57 27.09
N LEU A 70 8.28 -3.51 26.50
CA LEU A 70 8.86 -2.84 25.33
C LEU A 70 10.02 -1.88 25.69
N THR A 71 9.91 -1.14 26.80
CA THR A 71 10.93 -0.16 27.20
C THR A 71 12.08 -0.76 28.01
N GLY A 72 12.24 -2.07 27.95
CA GLY A 72 13.35 -2.80 28.57
C GLY A 72 14.66 -2.72 27.79
N ASN A 73 15.55 -3.67 28.07
CA ASN A 73 16.83 -3.80 27.36
C ASN A 73 16.76 -4.76 26.15
N THR A 74 15.58 -4.96 25.58
CA THR A 74 15.42 -5.80 24.40
C THR A 74 15.60 -4.91 23.16
N PRO A 75 16.48 -5.27 22.22
CA PRO A 75 16.64 -4.54 20.97
C PRO A 75 15.32 -4.50 20.19
N PHE A 76 15.04 -3.38 19.54
CA PHE A 76 13.79 -3.20 18.77
C PHE A 76 13.62 -4.26 17.68
N VAL A 77 14.70 -4.69 17.06
CA VAL A 77 14.71 -5.73 16.01
C VAL A 77 14.15 -7.08 16.48
N GLU A 78 14.18 -7.36 17.79
CA GLU A 78 13.60 -8.58 18.36
C GLU A 78 12.07 -8.62 18.25
N TYR A 79 11.43 -7.47 18.07
CA TYR A 79 9.98 -7.35 17.85
C TYR A 79 9.62 -7.43 16.37
N LEU A 80 10.58 -7.34 15.47
CA LEU A 80 10.35 -7.44 14.04
C LEU A 80 10.25 -8.89 13.58
N TYR A 81 9.58 -9.11 12.47
CA TYR A 81 9.70 -10.37 11.75
C TYR A 81 11.12 -10.47 11.17
N ARG A 82 11.73 -11.64 11.26
CA ARG A 82 13.16 -11.83 11.00
C ARG A 82 13.61 -11.33 9.64
N ASP A 83 12.80 -11.56 8.60
CA ASP A 83 13.17 -11.19 7.24
C ASP A 83 13.10 -9.67 7.01
N ASP A 84 12.44 -8.92 7.88
CA ASP A 84 12.24 -7.46 7.74
C ASP A 84 13.29 -6.66 8.53
N THR A 85 14.15 -7.31 9.29
CA THR A 85 15.20 -6.67 10.11
C THR A 85 16.13 -5.81 9.25
N GLY A 86 16.61 -6.34 8.11
CA GLY A 86 17.50 -5.61 7.21
C GLY A 86 16.85 -4.35 6.62
N VAL A 87 15.58 -4.43 6.24
CA VAL A 87 14.84 -3.27 5.69
C VAL A 87 14.74 -2.15 6.74
N PHE A 88 14.53 -2.51 7.99
CA PHE A 88 14.48 -1.55 9.09
C PHE A 88 15.86 -0.91 9.36
N GLU A 89 16.91 -1.73 9.42
CA GLU A 89 18.28 -1.27 9.67
C GLU A 89 18.75 -0.30 8.56
N ASP A 90 18.50 -0.64 7.30
CA ASP A 90 18.79 0.22 6.14
C ASP A 90 18.06 1.57 6.24
N ALA A 91 16.77 1.56 6.59
CA ALA A 91 15.99 2.78 6.74
C ALA A 91 16.52 3.68 7.88
N ILE A 92 16.92 3.11 8.99
CA ILE A 92 17.53 3.84 10.11
C ILE A 92 18.88 4.44 9.70
N GLU A 93 19.69 3.71 8.92
CA GLU A 93 20.96 4.21 8.42
C GLU A 93 20.74 5.41 7.48
N VAL A 94 19.81 5.31 6.54
CA VAL A 94 19.42 6.42 5.65
C VAL A 94 18.93 7.62 6.45
N CYS A 95 18.07 7.41 7.44
CA CYS A 95 17.62 8.49 8.35
C CYS A 95 18.79 9.18 9.05
N ARG A 96 19.82 8.42 9.44
CA ARG A 96 21.00 8.94 10.14
C ARG A 96 21.89 9.75 9.21
N GLU A 97 22.16 9.26 8.01
CA GLU A 97 23.08 9.86 7.06
C GLU A 97 22.47 11.05 6.32
N LEU A 98 21.28 10.88 5.78
CA LEU A 98 20.63 11.90 4.94
C LEU A 98 19.71 12.84 5.71
N ARG A 99 19.42 12.54 6.97
CA ARG A 99 18.45 13.28 7.81
C ARG A 99 17.06 13.40 7.18
N THR A 100 16.69 12.42 6.38
CA THR A 100 15.38 12.28 5.75
C THR A 100 14.40 11.53 6.64
N THR A 101 13.16 11.50 6.22
CA THR A 101 12.14 10.60 6.78
C THR A 101 11.98 9.43 5.83
N GLU A 102 12.16 8.22 6.34
CA GLU A 102 11.97 6.99 5.58
C GLU A 102 10.62 6.36 5.91
N GLU A 103 9.99 5.76 4.91
CA GLU A 103 8.73 5.04 5.04
C GLU A 103 8.93 3.61 4.59
N ILE A 104 8.63 2.65 5.46
CA ILE A 104 8.81 1.23 5.23
C ILE A 104 7.58 0.45 5.66
N GLU A 105 7.31 -0.65 4.99
CA GLU A 105 6.33 -1.65 5.40
C GLU A 105 7.07 -2.84 5.98
N LEU A 106 6.71 -3.22 7.19
CA LEU A 106 7.34 -4.32 7.91
C LEU A 106 6.35 -5.08 8.76
N ARG A 107 6.75 -6.25 9.19
CA ARG A 107 5.96 -7.11 10.05
C ARG A 107 6.49 -7.05 11.49
N ILE A 108 5.57 -6.82 12.43
CA ILE A 108 5.86 -6.85 13.86
C ILE A 108 5.25 -8.10 14.47
N ARG A 109 6.00 -8.74 15.36
CA ARG A 109 5.51 -9.86 16.16
C ARG A 109 4.66 -9.35 17.31
N THR A 110 3.45 -9.86 17.43
CA THR A 110 2.57 -9.54 18.54
C THR A 110 2.89 -10.40 19.75
N LYS A 111 2.55 -9.93 20.95
CA LYS A 111 2.70 -10.68 22.19
C LYS A 111 1.99 -12.03 22.19
N SER A 112 0.89 -12.15 21.46
CA SER A 112 0.14 -13.41 21.28
C SER A 112 0.83 -14.43 20.37
N GLY A 113 1.97 -14.07 19.76
CA GLY A 113 2.72 -14.92 18.82
C GLY A 113 2.26 -14.79 17.37
N GLY A 114 1.32 -13.87 17.08
CA GLY A 114 0.94 -13.50 15.72
C GLY A 114 1.92 -12.53 15.09
N VAL A 115 1.57 -12.10 13.87
CA VAL A 115 2.31 -11.10 13.10
C VAL A 115 1.31 -10.09 12.56
N CYS A 116 1.63 -8.81 12.64
CA CYS A 116 0.85 -7.74 12.02
C CYS A 116 1.72 -6.92 11.06
N TRP A 117 1.11 -6.42 10.00
CA TRP A 117 1.76 -5.51 9.07
C TRP A 117 1.62 -4.07 9.54
N GLU A 118 2.75 -3.39 9.61
CA GLU A 118 2.83 -1.98 9.97
C GLU A 118 3.47 -1.18 8.83
N LEU A 119 2.88 -0.02 8.53
CA LEU A 119 3.54 1.05 7.79
C LEU A 119 4.26 1.91 8.81
N MET A 120 5.58 1.98 8.74
CA MET A 120 6.39 2.70 9.71
C MET A 120 7.14 3.84 9.04
N ARG A 121 7.03 5.04 9.61
CA ARG A 121 7.86 6.20 9.28
C ARG A 121 8.92 6.40 10.32
N CYS A 122 10.16 6.44 9.87
CA CYS A 122 11.35 6.61 10.70
C CYS A 122 12.00 7.95 10.42
N ARG A 123 12.45 8.64 11.46
CA ARG A 123 13.23 9.87 11.33
C ARG A 123 14.21 10.03 12.48
N LEU A 124 15.43 10.48 12.17
CA LEU A 124 16.36 10.94 13.20
C LEU A 124 15.76 12.17 13.90
N TYR A 125 15.63 12.10 15.22
CA TYR A 125 15.00 13.13 16.02
C TYR A 125 16.06 14.10 16.61
N TYR A 126 16.98 13.60 17.42
CA TYR A 126 18.07 14.38 18.01
C TYR A 126 19.21 13.46 18.45
N TYR A 127 20.32 14.08 18.86
CA TYR A 127 21.41 13.40 19.55
C TYR A 127 21.47 13.82 21.01
N ARG A 128 21.72 12.87 21.89
CA ARG A 128 22.01 13.11 23.30
C ARG A 128 23.28 12.35 23.66
N ASP A 129 24.31 13.07 24.14
CA ASP A 129 25.62 12.47 24.47
C ASP A 129 26.20 11.61 23.33
N ALA A 130 26.09 12.11 22.09
CA ALA A 130 26.47 11.44 20.85
C ALA A 130 25.63 10.17 20.50
N VAL A 131 24.62 9.82 21.30
CA VAL A 131 23.69 8.73 21.01
C VAL A 131 22.53 9.28 20.17
N PRO A 132 22.24 8.68 18.97
CA PRO A 132 21.11 9.11 18.17
C PRO A 132 19.78 8.61 18.77
N TYR A 133 18.76 9.45 18.64
CA TYR A 133 17.38 9.13 18.96
C TYR A 133 16.53 9.28 17.70
N TYR A 134 15.67 8.29 17.45
CA TYR A 134 14.78 8.28 16.30
C TYR A 134 13.34 8.27 16.79
N ILE A 135 12.48 8.97 16.05
CA ILE A 135 11.03 8.86 16.22
C ILE A 135 10.49 7.92 15.16
N LEU A 136 9.69 6.98 15.60
CA LEU A 136 8.97 6.04 14.77
C LEU A 136 7.49 6.34 14.89
N ALA A 137 6.80 6.43 13.76
CA ALA A 137 5.35 6.53 13.70
C ALA A 137 4.83 5.35 12.89
N SER A 138 3.90 4.57 13.45
CA SER A 138 3.42 3.34 12.83
C SER A 138 1.91 3.28 12.72
N TRP A 139 1.42 2.63 11.67
CA TRP A 139 0.01 2.34 11.38
C TRP A 139 -0.15 0.88 11.02
N ASN A 140 -1.13 0.23 11.63
CA ASN A 140 -1.50 -1.11 11.20
C ASN A 140 -2.11 -1.08 9.79
N ILE A 141 -1.58 -1.91 8.90
CA ILE A 141 -1.99 -2.03 7.50
C ILE A 141 -2.47 -3.43 7.12
N ASP A 142 -2.80 -4.29 8.11
CA ASP A 142 -3.29 -5.65 7.86
C ASP A 142 -4.50 -5.66 6.94
N LYS A 143 -5.45 -4.74 7.16
CA LYS A 143 -6.64 -4.65 6.31
C LYS A 143 -6.28 -4.35 4.85
N ARG A 144 -5.30 -3.47 4.62
CA ARG A 144 -4.83 -3.16 3.27
C ARG A 144 -4.13 -4.37 2.65
N LYS A 145 -3.23 -5.03 3.38
CA LYS A 145 -2.52 -6.22 2.91
C LYS A 145 -3.46 -7.38 2.59
N ASN A 146 -4.47 -7.60 3.42
CA ASN A 146 -5.48 -8.63 3.16
C ASN A 146 -6.28 -8.34 1.89
N LEU A 147 -6.70 -7.08 1.66
CA LEU A 147 -7.41 -6.69 0.44
C LEU A 147 -6.53 -6.80 -0.81
N GLU A 148 -5.25 -6.44 -0.72
CA GLU A 148 -4.27 -6.60 -1.80
C GLU A 148 -4.11 -8.09 -2.16
N GLU A 149 -4.02 -8.97 -1.17
CA GLU A 149 -3.90 -10.42 -1.38
C GLU A 149 -5.19 -11.04 -1.92
N GLU A 150 -6.37 -10.64 -1.43
CA GLU A 150 -7.65 -11.07 -1.99
C GLU A 150 -7.78 -10.67 -3.46
N LEU A 151 -7.41 -9.44 -3.80
CA LEU A 151 -7.42 -8.98 -5.19
C LEU A 151 -6.46 -9.78 -6.07
N ARG A 152 -5.25 -10.06 -5.58
CA ARG A 152 -4.25 -10.87 -6.26
C ARG A 152 -4.78 -12.28 -6.54
N LEU A 153 -5.38 -12.92 -5.54
CA LEU A 153 -5.96 -14.26 -5.68
C LEU A 153 -7.13 -14.27 -6.67
N MET A 154 -7.99 -13.25 -6.64
CA MET A 154 -9.08 -13.13 -7.60
C MET A 154 -8.54 -12.96 -9.03
N GLU A 155 -7.51 -12.14 -9.23
CA GLU A 155 -6.87 -11.95 -10.54
C GLU A 155 -6.24 -13.25 -11.05
N GLU A 156 -5.60 -14.02 -10.17
CA GLU A 156 -5.03 -15.34 -10.54
C GLU A 156 -6.11 -16.34 -10.91
N GLN A 157 -7.19 -16.43 -10.12
CA GLN A 157 -8.33 -17.31 -10.42
C GLN A 157 -8.98 -16.94 -11.76
N TYR A 158 -9.15 -15.63 -12.01
CA TYR A 158 -9.71 -15.15 -13.27
C TYR A 158 -8.81 -15.50 -14.46
N SER A 159 -7.50 -15.33 -14.31
CA SER A 159 -6.52 -15.69 -15.35
C SER A 159 -6.53 -17.19 -15.66
N MET A 160 -6.65 -18.04 -14.63
CA MET A 160 -6.75 -19.51 -14.83
C MET A 160 -8.02 -19.91 -15.57
N LEU A 161 -9.16 -19.27 -15.27
CA LEU A 161 -10.40 -19.51 -15.99
C LEU A 161 -10.30 -19.10 -17.46
N GLU A 162 -9.64 -17.98 -17.74
CA GLU A 162 -9.38 -17.55 -19.12
C GLU A 162 -8.52 -18.56 -19.92
N GLU A 163 -7.62 -19.27 -19.29
CA GLU A 163 -6.74 -20.25 -19.96
C GLU A 163 -7.45 -21.57 -20.29
N VAL A 164 -8.41 -21.98 -19.45
CA VAL A 164 -9.05 -23.30 -19.53
C VAL A 164 -10.29 -23.30 -20.44
N THR A 165 -10.92 -22.15 -20.65
CA THR A 165 -12.14 -22.05 -21.47
C THR A 165 -11.83 -21.46 -22.84
N ASP A 166 -12.47 -21.99 -23.90
CA ASP A 166 -12.49 -21.36 -25.23
C ASP A 166 -13.35 -20.08 -25.26
N GLU A 167 -14.08 -19.83 -24.18
CA GLU A 167 -14.86 -18.61 -23.95
C GLU A 167 -14.02 -17.59 -23.19
N PHE A 168 -14.23 -16.33 -23.47
CA PHE A 168 -13.60 -15.23 -22.73
C PHE A 168 -14.59 -14.10 -22.50
N PRO A 169 -14.66 -13.55 -21.28
CA PRO A 169 -15.51 -12.42 -20.99
C PRO A 169 -14.94 -11.14 -21.61
N LEU A 170 -15.83 -10.34 -22.18
CA LEU A 170 -15.55 -8.97 -22.60
C LEU A 170 -16.40 -8.04 -21.74
N GLU A 171 -15.76 -7.05 -21.13
CA GLU A 171 -16.42 -5.99 -20.39
C GLU A 171 -16.45 -4.72 -21.24
N TYR A 172 -17.62 -4.13 -21.42
CA TYR A 172 -17.76 -2.87 -22.14
C TYR A 172 -18.04 -1.71 -21.19
N ASP A 173 -17.09 -0.77 -21.13
CA ASP A 173 -17.28 0.49 -20.43
C ASP A 173 -18.07 1.45 -21.33
N VAL A 174 -19.35 1.65 -21.01
CA VAL A 174 -20.28 2.50 -21.76
C VAL A 174 -19.84 3.96 -21.76
N ALA A 175 -19.31 4.46 -20.66
CA ALA A 175 -18.91 5.86 -20.51
C ALA A 175 -17.66 6.18 -21.34
N GLN A 176 -16.70 5.26 -21.35
CA GLN A 176 -15.44 5.42 -22.06
C GLN A 176 -15.46 4.82 -23.46
N ARG A 177 -16.53 4.12 -23.84
CA ARG A 177 -16.75 3.44 -25.11
C ARG A 177 -15.59 2.51 -25.48
N ARG A 178 -15.16 1.68 -24.54
CA ARG A 178 -14.06 0.75 -24.75
C ARG A 178 -14.31 -0.59 -24.08
N PHE A 179 -13.73 -1.62 -24.66
CA PHE A 179 -13.78 -2.99 -24.13
C PHE A 179 -12.55 -3.29 -23.30
N ARG A 180 -12.76 -3.93 -22.17
CA ARG A 180 -11.71 -4.67 -21.49
C ARG A 180 -11.63 -6.05 -22.13
N VAL A 181 -10.47 -6.36 -22.70
CA VAL A 181 -10.23 -7.62 -23.41
C VAL A 181 -9.24 -8.47 -22.62
N PRO A 182 -9.44 -9.80 -22.59
CA PRO A 182 -8.53 -10.72 -21.92
C PRO A 182 -7.17 -10.76 -22.64
N ARG A 183 -6.12 -11.19 -21.93
CA ARG A 183 -4.76 -11.26 -22.48
C ARG A 183 -4.65 -12.18 -23.71
N LYS A 184 -5.50 -13.20 -23.80
CA LYS A 184 -5.54 -14.13 -24.94
C LYS A 184 -6.19 -13.55 -26.20
N TYR A 185 -6.95 -12.45 -26.08
CA TYR A 185 -7.53 -11.78 -27.23
C TYR A 185 -6.46 -11.04 -28.00
N ARG A 186 -6.29 -11.39 -29.29
CA ARG A 186 -5.22 -10.83 -30.13
C ARG A 186 -5.70 -9.90 -31.23
N GLY A 187 -7.01 -9.78 -31.46
CA GLY A 187 -7.59 -8.89 -32.47
C GLY A 187 -6.99 -9.06 -33.86
N ASN A 188 -7.01 -8.03 -34.65
CA ASN A 188 -6.57 -8.00 -36.05
C ASN A 188 -5.06 -8.22 -36.29
N GLY A 189 -4.32 -8.74 -35.32
CA GLY A 189 -2.89 -9.06 -35.50
C GLY A 189 -2.00 -7.83 -35.75
N GLN A 190 -2.48 -6.62 -35.47
CA GLN A 190 -1.64 -5.43 -35.60
C GLN A 190 -0.50 -5.49 -34.58
N PRO A 191 0.74 -5.24 -35.00
CA PRO A 191 1.87 -5.17 -34.09
C PRO A 191 1.58 -4.12 -32.99
N GLY A 192 1.53 -4.56 -31.75
CA GLY A 192 1.27 -3.70 -30.59
C GLY A 192 -0.08 -3.91 -29.89
N THR A 193 -1.01 -4.71 -30.43
CA THR A 193 -2.27 -5.07 -29.75
C THR A 193 -2.10 -6.26 -28.79
N ALA A 194 -1.09 -7.09 -28.98
CA ALA A 194 -0.77 -8.17 -28.06
C ALA A 194 -0.44 -7.61 -26.66
N GLY A 195 -1.30 -7.93 -25.69
CA GLY A 195 -1.13 -7.46 -24.30
C GLY A 195 -1.90 -6.20 -23.92
N ARG A 196 -2.65 -5.57 -24.82
CA ARG A 196 -3.55 -4.47 -24.45
C ARG A 196 -4.67 -4.99 -23.56
N ARG A 197 -4.91 -4.29 -22.46
CA ARG A 197 -6.01 -4.57 -21.53
C ARG A 197 -7.33 -3.94 -21.99
N TYR A 198 -7.27 -2.97 -22.91
CA TYR A 198 -8.41 -2.21 -23.42
C TYR A 198 -8.34 -2.06 -24.94
N MET A 199 -9.52 -2.10 -25.58
CA MET A 199 -9.73 -1.94 -27.01
C MET A 199 -10.87 -0.93 -27.22
N ASP A 200 -10.72 -0.01 -28.15
CA ASP A 200 -11.76 0.96 -28.43
C ASP A 200 -12.95 0.32 -29.16
N TYR A 201 -14.11 0.95 -29.06
CA TYR A 201 -15.35 0.45 -29.67
C TYR A 201 -15.22 0.23 -31.18
N GLU A 202 -14.59 1.17 -31.89
CA GLU A 202 -14.37 1.11 -33.32
C GLU A 202 -13.38 0.00 -33.72
N GLU A 203 -12.36 -0.23 -32.91
CA GLU A 203 -11.42 -1.35 -33.10
C GLU A 203 -12.13 -2.71 -32.95
N MET A 204 -12.99 -2.86 -31.94
CA MET A 204 -13.77 -4.07 -31.75
C MET A 204 -14.72 -4.33 -32.92
N LEU A 205 -15.41 -3.28 -33.42
CA LEU A 205 -16.27 -3.41 -34.58
C LEU A 205 -15.49 -3.78 -35.86
N ALA A 206 -14.24 -3.31 -36.00
CA ALA A 206 -13.41 -3.67 -37.16
C ALA A 206 -13.07 -5.16 -37.19
N ASP A 207 -12.95 -5.80 -36.00
CA ASP A 207 -12.71 -7.25 -35.89
C ASP A 207 -13.94 -8.09 -36.22
N ILE A 208 -15.14 -7.52 -36.25
CA ILE A 208 -16.39 -8.17 -36.60
C ILE A 208 -16.66 -8.05 -38.10
N CYS A 209 -17.18 -9.11 -38.73
CA CYS A 209 -17.58 -9.09 -40.14
C CYS A 209 -18.59 -7.97 -40.39
N GLU A 210 -18.44 -7.26 -41.49
CA GLU A 210 -19.22 -6.05 -41.81
C GLU A 210 -20.73 -6.27 -41.73
N GLU A 211 -21.19 -7.44 -42.19
CA GLU A 211 -22.60 -7.84 -42.17
C GLU A 211 -23.19 -7.93 -40.77
N ASP A 212 -22.39 -8.30 -39.76
CA ASP A 212 -22.82 -8.57 -38.39
C ASP A 212 -22.66 -7.34 -37.48
N ARG A 213 -21.88 -6.34 -37.88
CA ARG A 213 -21.58 -5.13 -37.07
C ARG A 213 -22.83 -4.39 -36.59
N ALA A 214 -23.81 -4.23 -37.49
CA ALA A 214 -25.06 -3.52 -37.14
C ALA A 214 -25.90 -4.28 -36.11
N ALA A 215 -25.90 -5.59 -36.18
CA ALA A 215 -26.60 -6.43 -35.23
C ALA A 215 -25.89 -6.40 -33.86
N TYR A 216 -24.59 -6.54 -33.86
CA TYR A 216 -23.76 -6.46 -32.64
C TYR A 216 -23.91 -5.12 -31.93
N ALA A 217 -23.82 -4.00 -32.67
CA ALA A 217 -23.99 -2.66 -32.13
C ALA A 217 -25.35 -2.45 -31.45
N ARG A 218 -26.43 -2.97 -32.07
CA ARG A 218 -27.79 -2.87 -31.49
C ARG A 218 -27.92 -3.63 -30.18
N VAL A 219 -27.37 -4.85 -30.10
CA VAL A 219 -27.41 -5.63 -28.85
C VAL A 219 -26.64 -4.94 -27.74
N LEU A 220 -25.43 -4.43 -28.05
CA LEU A 220 -24.62 -3.71 -27.10
C LEU A 220 -25.26 -2.41 -26.60
N GLU A 221 -25.91 -1.65 -27.52
CA GLU A 221 -26.63 -0.44 -27.18
C GLU A 221 -27.88 -0.73 -26.33
N ALA A 222 -28.61 -1.80 -26.61
CA ALA A 222 -29.74 -2.23 -25.80
C ALA A 222 -29.29 -2.67 -24.41
N ALA A 223 -28.23 -3.42 -24.28
CA ALA A 223 -27.66 -3.83 -23.00
C ALA A 223 -27.14 -2.64 -22.17
N SER A 224 -26.66 -1.59 -22.84
CA SER A 224 -26.17 -0.36 -22.19
C SER A 224 -27.30 0.52 -21.62
N ARG A 225 -28.52 0.40 -22.17
CA ARG A 225 -29.69 1.20 -21.73
C ARG A 225 -30.49 0.52 -20.62
N ASP A 226 -30.52 -0.78 -20.62
CA ASP A 226 -31.31 -1.58 -19.69
C ASP A 226 -30.53 -2.84 -19.31
N VAL A 227 -30.47 -3.15 -18.02
CA VAL A 227 -29.75 -4.33 -17.51
C VAL A 227 -30.49 -5.59 -17.96
N ARG A 228 -30.22 -6.02 -19.19
CA ARG A 228 -30.80 -7.23 -19.78
C ARG A 228 -29.72 -8.17 -20.25
N THR A 229 -29.98 -9.46 -20.08
CA THR A 229 -29.18 -10.51 -20.69
C THR A 229 -29.66 -10.72 -22.12
N GLY A 230 -28.74 -10.75 -23.07
CA GLY A 230 -29.00 -11.05 -24.48
C GLY A 230 -27.87 -11.89 -25.05
N SER A 231 -28.13 -12.61 -26.14
CA SER A 231 -27.11 -13.36 -26.88
C SER A 231 -27.19 -12.97 -28.36
N ILE A 232 -26.07 -13.01 -29.01
CA ILE A 232 -25.95 -12.79 -30.46
C ILE A 232 -24.80 -13.64 -30.99
N ASP A 233 -25.04 -14.32 -32.10
CA ASP A 233 -24.02 -14.99 -32.87
C ASP A 233 -23.49 -14.02 -33.94
N TYR A 234 -22.17 -13.85 -33.99
CA TYR A 234 -21.52 -13.00 -34.97
C TYR A 234 -20.20 -13.61 -35.45
N ARG A 235 -19.82 -13.28 -36.66
CA ARG A 235 -18.57 -13.74 -37.27
C ARG A 235 -17.48 -12.70 -37.08
N MET A 236 -16.30 -13.16 -36.73
CA MET A 236 -15.11 -12.33 -36.64
C MET A 236 -14.25 -12.46 -37.91
N ASN A 237 -13.65 -11.36 -38.35
CA ASN A 237 -12.71 -11.32 -39.45
C ASN A 237 -11.38 -12.01 -39.12
N VAL A 238 -11.12 -12.20 -37.84
CA VAL A 238 -9.89 -12.79 -37.29
C VAL A 238 -10.27 -13.82 -36.25
N ASP A 239 -9.51 -14.90 -36.18
CA ASP A 239 -9.62 -15.81 -35.04
C ASP A 239 -9.04 -15.10 -33.80
N PRO A 240 -9.87 -14.73 -32.80
CA PRO A 240 -9.41 -13.98 -31.64
C PRO A 240 -8.47 -14.77 -30.74
N LEU A 241 -8.39 -16.11 -30.93
CA LEU A 241 -7.61 -17.02 -30.09
C LEU A 241 -6.35 -17.55 -30.77
N TYR A 242 -6.29 -17.54 -32.10
CA TYR A 242 -5.21 -18.14 -32.87
C TYR A 242 -4.46 -17.12 -33.73
N SER A 243 -3.32 -16.64 -33.23
CA SER A 243 -2.23 -16.32 -34.14
C SER A 243 -1.34 -17.55 -34.23
N LYS A 244 -1.37 -18.29 -35.35
CA LYS A 244 -0.30 -19.24 -35.62
C LYS A 244 1.05 -18.54 -35.58
N PRO A 245 2.10 -19.17 -35.01
CA PRO A 245 3.45 -18.66 -35.06
C PRO A 245 3.94 -18.54 -36.50
#